data_09499f2ec3ad2f524628e9ab1a13c5f3
#
_entry.id   09499f2ec3ad2f524628e9ab1a13c5f3
#
_cell.length_a   1.000
_cell.length_b   1.000
_cell.length_c   1.000
_cell.angle_alpha   90.00
_cell.angle_beta   90.00
_cell.angle_gamma   90.00
#
_symmetry.space_group_name_H-M   'P 1'
#
loop_
_entity.id
_entity.type
_entity.pdbx_description
1 polymer ?
#
loop_
_entity_poly.entity_id
_entity_poly.type
_entity_poly.pdbx_seq_one_letter_code
_entity_poly.pdbx_strand_id
1 'polypeptide(L)'
;MSHISLQRSARQAAIKWFVIMQDADIEHPERSRFEEWLFSHPAHQRAYQEVCTLWEDLDSPDRLLHLESAMQQKIFIEKTDRSKKIRTVITRTLSVMFFAVAGISAYYGYEAWESQPTMHMVANTAIGQIRSQVLEDGTKLMVNANSDIEITYTRKERRVILKQGEASFDVAKNPDRPFVVDSGLARITVLGTRFAVNKFSSKVRISVDHGVVRVEPQQYLTTELTGVNRYAEHVLTLRDNEVAEFNLNGQSKRLQRPAADAFSFEFGTITFDQAGLEEIAETLSRYRQLPVTAQFDTANDVSITAVIQAKYTERFITELPIIAPVKVNTDRNATLLIPKKMQTSRKP
;
A
#
# COMPACT_ATOMS: atom_id res chain seq x y z
N MET A 1 21.47 13.76 -19.11
CA MET A 1 22.03 12.99 -17.99
C MET A 1 23.24 12.23 -18.51
N SER A 2 24.44 12.42 -17.91
CA SER A 2 25.70 11.94 -18.46
C SER A 2 25.80 10.40 -18.38
N HIS A 3 26.37 9.79 -19.39
CA HIS A 3 26.68 8.35 -19.53
C HIS A 3 27.34 7.73 -18.26
N ILE A 4 28.07 8.54 -17.49
CA ILE A 4 28.77 8.16 -16.27
C ILE A 4 27.81 7.92 -15.08
N SER A 5 26.70 8.66 -14.99
CA SER A 5 25.71 8.49 -13.91
C SER A 5 24.90 7.21 -14.10
N LEU A 6 24.58 6.85 -15.35
CA LEU A 6 23.85 5.64 -15.70
C LEU A 6 24.68 4.38 -15.40
N GLN A 7 25.98 4.40 -15.73
CA GLN A 7 26.87 3.28 -15.44
C GLN A 7 27.09 3.07 -13.93
N ARG A 8 27.15 4.12 -13.13
CA ARG A 8 27.27 4.02 -11.67
C ARG A 8 26.01 3.41 -11.04
N SER A 9 24.86 3.86 -11.48
CA SER A 9 23.55 3.35 -11.04
C SER A 9 23.37 1.88 -11.43
N ALA A 10 23.71 1.51 -12.67
CA ALA A 10 23.63 0.12 -13.16
C ALA A 10 24.54 -0.82 -12.37
N ARG A 11 25.75 -0.41 -12.02
CA ARG A 11 26.70 -1.22 -11.26
C ARG A 11 26.24 -1.45 -9.80
N GLN A 12 25.69 -0.43 -9.15
CA GLN A 12 25.11 -0.60 -7.81
C GLN A 12 23.91 -1.54 -7.81
N ALA A 13 23.04 -1.41 -8.79
CA ALA A 13 21.90 -2.33 -8.96
C ALA A 13 22.35 -3.75 -9.27
N ALA A 14 23.39 -3.93 -10.11
CA ALA A 14 23.97 -5.22 -10.44
C ALA A 14 24.50 -5.97 -9.20
N ILE A 15 25.22 -5.28 -8.32
CA ILE A 15 25.72 -5.87 -7.06
C ILE A 15 24.56 -6.31 -6.17
N LYS A 16 23.51 -5.48 -6.05
CA LYS A 16 22.33 -5.80 -5.26
C LYS A 16 21.63 -7.05 -5.80
N TRP A 17 21.39 -7.11 -7.09
CA TRP A 17 20.78 -8.26 -7.74
C TRP A 17 21.64 -9.52 -7.65
N PHE A 18 22.95 -9.39 -7.76
CA PHE A 18 23.86 -10.53 -7.61
C PHE A 18 23.73 -11.16 -6.22
N VAL A 19 23.72 -10.37 -5.15
CA VAL A 19 23.57 -10.88 -3.78
C VAL A 19 22.20 -11.54 -3.57
N ILE A 20 21.14 -10.97 -4.14
CA ILE A 20 19.78 -11.54 -4.02
C ILE A 20 19.67 -12.86 -4.80
N MET A 21 20.30 -12.94 -5.98
CA MET A 21 20.19 -14.10 -6.87
C MET A 21 21.18 -15.23 -6.55
N GLN A 22 22.16 -14.99 -5.69
CA GLN A 22 23.18 -15.99 -5.33
C GLN A 22 22.58 -17.21 -4.60
N ASP A 23 21.59 -16.97 -3.72
CA ASP A 23 20.90 -18.00 -2.94
C ASP A 23 19.44 -18.21 -3.40
N ALA A 24 19.06 -17.65 -4.55
CA ALA A 24 17.69 -17.66 -5.02
C ALA A 24 17.38 -18.95 -5.79
N ASP A 25 16.43 -19.74 -5.29
CA ASP A 25 15.84 -20.86 -6.01
C ASP A 25 15.09 -20.42 -7.28
N ILE A 26 14.77 -21.38 -8.15
CA ILE A 26 14.08 -21.14 -9.44
C ILE A 26 12.74 -20.39 -9.25
N GLU A 27 12.07 -20.56 -8.11
CA GLU A 27 10.78 -19.95 -7.76
C GLU A 27 10.89 -18.67 -6.90
N HIS A 28 12.08 -18.08 -6.79
CA HIS A 28 12.26 -16.91 -5.92
C HIS A 28 11.41 -15.72 -6.38
N PRO A 29 10.64 -15.06 -5.49
CA PRO A 29 9.66 -14.02 -5.83
C PRO A 29 10.25 -12.77 -6.51
N GLU A 30 11.53 -12.49 -6.31
CA GLU A 30 12.22 -11.36 -6.92
C GLU A 30 12.81 -11.66 -8.31
N ARG A 31 12.70 -12.90 -8.80
CA ARG A 31 13.31 -13.30 -10.07
C ARG A 31 12.73 -12.57 -11.26
N SER A 32 11.43 -12.40 -11.31
CA SER A 32 10.74 -11.65 -12.37
C SER A 32 11.18 -10.18 -12.43
N ARG A 33 11.37 -9.56 -11.27
CA ARG A 33 11.88 -8.17 -11.16
C ARG A 33 13.35 -8.06 -11.57
N PHE A 34 14.15 -9.08 -11.25
CA PHE A 34 15.52 -9.16 -11.69
C PHE A 34 15.62 -9.25 -13.21
N GLU A 35 14.84 -10.14 -13.85
CA GLU A 35 14.80 -10.31 -15.30
C GLU A 35 14.31 -9.04 -16.00
N GLU A 36 13.27 -8.40 -15.50
CA GLU A 36 12.79 -7.10 -16.01
C GLU A 36 13.88 -6.02 -15.95
N TRP A 37 14.56 -5.92 -14.81
CA TRP A 37 15.68 -4.99 -14.67
C TRP A 37 16.83 -5.34 -15.62
N LEU A 38 17.19 -6.61 -15.72
CA LEU A 38 18.32 -7.08 -16.54
C LEU A 38 18.10 -6.79 -18.03
N PHE A 39 16.88 -6.97 -18.51
CA PHE A 39 16.53 -6.78 -19.93
C PHE A 39 16.07 -5.34 -20.25
N SER A 40 15.84 -4.49 -19.26
CA SER A 40 15.39 -3.11 -19.47
C SER A 40 16.42 -2.23 -20.17
N HIS A 41 17.72 -2.52 -20.05
CA HIS A 41 18.78 -1.74 -20.70
C HIS A 41 20.07 -2.54 -20.89
N PRO A 42 20.78 -2.44 -22.04
CA PRO A 42 22.03 -3.17 -22.29
C PRO A 42 23.16 -2.88 -21.28
N ALA A 43 23.12 -1.73 -20.61
CA ALA A 43 24.10 -1.39 -19.57
C ALA A 43 23.90 -2.24 -18.29
N HIS A 44 22.70 -2.70 -17.99
CA HIS A 44 22.39 -3.55 -16.84
C HIS A 44 22.97 -4.94 -17.03
N GLN A 45 22.81 -5.51 -18.22
CA GLN A 45 23.38 -6.81 -18.58
C GLN A 45 24.90 -6.79 -18.44
N ARG A 46 25.57 -5.76 -18.99
CA ARG A 46 27.03 -5.61 -18.88
C ARG A 46 27.47 -5.49 -17.43
N ALA A 47 26.79 -4.62 -16.66
CA ALA A 47 27.12 -4.40 -15.25
C ALA A 47 26.93 -5.68 -14.41
N TYR A 48 25.88 -6.48 -14.68
CA TYR A 48 25.64 -7.73 -14.00
C TYR A 48 26.68 -8.80 -14.39
N GLN A 49 27.01 -8.89 -15.65
CA GLN A 49 28.03 -9.83 -16.17
C GLN A 49 29.43 -9.50 -15.62
N GLU A 50 29.76 -8.19 -15.47
CA GLU A 50 31.00 -7.76 -14.80
C GLU A 50 31.05 -8.19 -13.32
N VAL A 51 29.92 -8.17 -12.61
CA VAL A 51 29.84 -8.62 -11.21
C VAL A 51 30.00 -10.15 -11.13
N CYS A 52 29.32 -10.91 -12.00
CA CYS A 52 29.43 -12.36 -12.05
C CYS A 52 30.87 -12.82 -12.36
N THR A 53 31.51 -12.24 -13.38
CA THR A 53 32.90 -12.57 -13.73
C THR A 53 33.88 -12.22 -12.62
N LEU A 54 33.64 -11.11 -11.90
CA LEU A 54 34.48 -10.72 -10.75
C LEU A 54 34.33 -11.73 -9.60
N TRP A 55 33.14 -12.28 -9.41
CA TRP A 55 32.88 -13.28 -8.39
C TRP A 55 33.45 -14.65 -8.76
N GLU A 56 33.25 -15.10 -10.02
CA GLU A 56 33.88 -16.32 -10.54
C GLU A 56 35.40 -16.28 -10.46
N ASP A 57 35.97 -15.09 -10.70
CA ASP A 57 37.40 -14.83 -10.54
C ASP A 57 37.88 -14.95 -9.08
N LEU A 58 36.99 -14.66 -8.10
CA LEU A 58 37.27 -14.76 -6.65
C LEU A 58 37.05 -16.20 -6.11
N ASP A 59 36.10 -16.95 -6.69
CA ASP A 59 35.68 -18.28 -6.20
C ASP A 59 36.40 -19.47 -6.92
N SER A 60 37.29 -19.18 -7.87
CA SER A 60 38.00 -20.18 -8.66
C SER A 60 39.11 -20.84 -7.82
N PRO A 61 38.94 -22.16 -7.47
CA PRO A 61 39.95 -22.92 -6.69
C PRO A 61 41.33 -23.02 -7.35
N ASP A 62 41.37 -23.00 -8.68
CA ASP A 62 42.62 -23.08 -9.45
C ASP A 62 43.50 -21.85 -9.27
N ARG A 63 42.94 -20.66 -9.06
CA ARG A 63 43.71 -19.44 -8.79
C ARG A 63 44.31 -19.43 -7.39
N LEU A 64 43.63 -19.98 -6.41
CA LEU A 64 44.18 -20.16 -5.05
C LEU A 64 45.37 -21.13 -5.08
N LEU A 65 45.27 -22.26 -5.83
CA LEU A 65 46.34 -23.20 -6.02
C LEU A 65 47.51 -22.61 -6.84
N HIS A 66 47.21 -21.81 -7.87
CA HIS A 66 48.25 -21.10 -8.63
C HIS A 66 48.88 -19.94 -7.83
N LEU A 67 48.16 -19.26 -6.96
CA LEU A 67 48.71 -18.30 -6.03
C LEU A 67 49.60 -18.97 -4.98
N GLU A 68 49.18 -20.11 -4.45
CA GLU A 68 49.94 -20.89 -3.48
C GLU A 68 51.24 -21.46 -4.10
N SER A 69 51.18 -22.01 -5.32
CA SER A 69 52.35 -22.51 -6.07
C SER A 69 53.29 -21.36 -6.51
N ALA A 70 52.71 -20.20 -6.92
CA ALA A 70 53.49 -19.00 -7.27
C ALA A 70 54.13 -18.35 -6.05
N MET A 71 53.48 -18.41 -4.88
CA MET A 71 54.06 -17.98 -3.60
C MET A 71 55.15 -18.92 -3.15
N GLN A 72 55.02 -20.25 -3.25
CA GLN A 72 56.06 -21.20 -2.88
C GLN A 72 57.28 -21.15 -3.81
N GLN A 73 57.10 -20.94 -5.11
CA GLN A 73 58.23 -20.80 -6.06
C GLN A 73 58.96 -19.48 -5.88
N LYS A 74 58.34 -18.40 -5.40
CA LYS A 74 58.97 -17.10 -5.17
C LYS A 74 59.60 -16.94 -3.78
N ILE A 75 59.23 -17.77 -2.83
CA ILE A 75 59.86 -17.76 -1.49
C ILE A 75 61.33 -18.24 -1.55
N PHE A 76 61.69 -18.99 -2.63
CA PHE A 76 63.04 -19.52 -2.78
C PHE A 76 64.03 -18.63 -3.55
N ILE A 77 63.57 -17.56 -4.22
CA ILE A 77 64.40 -16.66 -5.00
C ILE A 77 64.04 -15.18 -4.68
N GLU A 78 64.86 -14.51 -3.95
CA GLU A 78 64.85 -13.06 -3.65
C GLU A 78 64.20 -12.59 -2.34
N LYS A 79 64.96 -12.72 -1.31
CA LYS A 79 64.89 -11.87 -0.09
C LYS A 79 65.45 -10.45 -0.40
N THR A 80 64.69 -9.55 -0.95
CA THR A 80 64.86 -8.07 -0.72
C THR A 80 64.04 -7.32 -1.74
N ASP A 81 63.22 -6.41 -1.36
CA ASP A 81 62.49 -5.36 -2.11
C ASP A 81 61.09 -5.65 -2.72
N ARG A 82 60.73 -6.88 -3.11
CA ARG A 82 59.38 -7.13 -3.64
C ARG A 82 58.31 -7.29 -2.55
N SER A 83 58.67 -7.68 -1.35
CA SER A 83 57.73 -7.91 -0.24
C SER A 83 56.99 -6.63 0.20
N LYS A 84 57.62 -5.48 0.08
CA LYS A 84 56.98 -4.21 0.41
C LYS A 84 55.90 -3.80 -0.59
N LYS A 85 56.12 -4.03 -1.90
CA LYS A 85 55.16 -3.67 -2.95
C LYS A 85 53.91 -4.59 -2.95
N ILE A 86 54.11 -5.89 -2.74
CA ILE A 86 53.02 -6.88 -2.67
C ILE A 86 52.16 -6.64 -1.40
N ARG A 87 52.83 -6.40 -0.26
CA ARG A 87 52.14 -6.06 0.98
C ARG A 87 51.32 -4.77 0.85
N THR A 88 51.78 -3.77 0.11
CA THR A 88 51.07 -2.53 -0.14
C THR A 88 49.89 -2.69 -1.07
N VAL A 89 50.02 -3.58 -2.07
CA VAL A 89 48.86 -3.89 -2.98
C VAL A 89 47.82 -4.69 -2.25
N ILE A 90 48.20 -5.73 -1.51
CA ILE A 90 47.24 -6.57 -0.71
C ILE A 90 46.56 -5.69 0.36
N THR A 91 47.31 -4.82 1.08
CA THR A 91 46.68 -3.95 2.07
C THR A 91 45.74 -2.93 1.43
N ARG A 92 46.03 -2.41 0.23
CA ARG A 92 45.16 -1.50 -0.50
C ARG A 92 43.88 -2.20 -1.00
N THR A 93 44.02 -3.43 -1.55
CA THR A 93 42.85 -4.19 -2.00
C THR A 93 41.96 -4.64 -0.82
N LEU A 94 42.56 -5.10 0.27
CA LEU A 94 41.83 -5.42 1.50
C LEU A 94 41.15 -4.17 2.12
N SER A 95 41.81 -3.01 2.06
CA SER A 95 41.19 -1.76 2.52
C SER A 95 39.99 -1.37 1.65
N VAL A 96 40.10 -1.47 0.32
CA VAL A 96 38.98 -1.19 -0.60
C VAL A 96 37.81 -2.14 -0.36
N MET A 97 38.11 -3.44 -0.19
CA MET A 97 37.11 -4.45 0.11
C MET A 97 36.46 -4.21 1.47
N PHE A 98 37.23 -3.87 2.49
CA PHE A 98 36.70 -3.50 3.82
C PHE A 98 35.77 -2.29 3.75
N PHE A 99 36.17 -1.22 3.03
CA PHE A 99 35.32 -0.05 2.86
C PHE A 99 34.07 -0.32 2.02
N ALA A 100 34.17 -1.22 1.03
CA ALA A 100 32.99 -1.65 0.26
C ALA A 100 31.99 -2.42 1.13
N VAL A 101 32.47 -3.42 1.89
CA VAL A 101 31.63 -4.18 2.82
C VAL A 101 31.08 -3.29 3.93
N ALA A 102 31.90 -2.41 4.50
CA ALA A 102 31.44 -1.46 5.51
C ALA A 102 30.39 -0.49 4.96
N GLY A 103 30.56 -0.01 3.71
CA GLY A 103 29.60 0.86 3.03
C GLY A 103 28.25 0.14 2.76
N ILE A 104 28.31 -1.09 2.31
CA ILE A 104 27.12 -1.92 2.08
C ILE A 104 26.40 -2.20 3.41
N SER A 105 27.17 -2.61 4.44
CA SER A 105 26.61 -2.86 5.77
C SER A 105 25.99 -1.60 6.39
N ALA A 106 26.64 -0.45 6.23
CA ALA A 106 26.12 0.83 6.67
C ALA A 106 24.85 1.22 5.92
N TYR A 107 24.78 0.96 4.61
CA TYR A 107 23.58 1.23 3.81
C TYR A 107 22.39 0.37 4.27
N TYR A 108 22.56 -0.94 4.39
CA TYR A 108 21.50 -1.82 4.87
C TYR A 108 21.15 -1.54 6.34
N GLY A 109 22.14 -1.24 7.17
CA GLY A 109 21.90 -0.86 8.56
C GLY A 109 21.09 0.44 8.67
N TYR A 110 21.39 1.43 7.81
CA TYR A 110 20.64 2.67 7.74
C TYR A 110 19.20 2.44 7.27
N GLU A 111 18.99 1.66 6.22
CA GLU A 111 17.66 1.32 5.70
C GLU A 111 16.82 0.54 6.72
N ALA A 112 17.44 -0.42 7.39
CA ALA A 112 16.80 -1.17 8.48
C ALA A 112 16.44 -0.25 9.66
N TRP A 113 17.31 0.68 10.03
CA TRP A 113 17.05 1.65 11.09
C TRP A 113 15.93 2.63 10.72
N GLU A 114 15.85 3.09 9.47
CA GLU A 114 14.76 3.95 8.99
C GLU A 114 13.41 3.23 8.96
N SER A 115 13.41 1.93 8.69
CA SER A 115 12.19 1.09 8.59
C SER A 115 11.67 0.67 9.96
N GLN A 116 12.44 0.82 11.04
CA GLN A 116 12.00 0.44 12.38
C GLN A 116 10.77 1.24 12.79
N PRO A 117 9.71 0.56 13.30
CA PRO A 117 8.55 1.23 13.84
C PRO A 117 8.96 2.16 14.99
N THR A 118 8.59 3.42 14.90
CA THR A 118 8.70 4.39 15.99
C THR A 118 7.44 4.41 16.83
N MET A 119 6.30 4.10 16.21
CA MET A 119 5.01 3.95 16.85
C MET A 119 4.27 2.78 16.22
N HIS A 120 3.62 1.96 17.04
CA HIS A 120 2.66 0.95 16.59
C HIS A 120 1.43 0.99 17.47
N MET A 121 0.25 1.08 16.87
CA MET A 121 -1.03 1.16 17.58
C MET A 121 -2.12 0.48 16.78
N VAL A 122 -3.05 -0.16 17.48
CA VAL A 122 -4.29 -0.70 16.93
C VAL A 122 -5.46 0.11 17.48
N ALA A 123 -6.33 0.58 16.61
CA ALA A 123 -7.51 1.34 16.96
C ALA A 123 -8.77 0.62 16.45
N ASN A 124 -9.41 -0.13 17.34
CA ASN A 124 -10.63 -0.84 17.05
C ASN A 124 -11.80 -0.16 17.73
N THR A 125 -12.94 -0.17 17.07
CA THR A 125 -14.21 0.32 17.59
C THR A 125 -15.26 -0.79 17.59
N ALA A 126 -16.05 -0.85 18.64
CA ALA A 126 -17.19 -1.73 18.70
C ALA A 126 -18.35 -1.20 17.83
N ILE A 127 -19.36 -2.05 17.63
CA ILE A 127 -20.63 -1.65 16.99
C ILE A 127 -21.22 -0.43 17.72
N GLY A 128 -21.57 0.61 16.93
CA GLY A 128 -22.12 1.85 17.44
C GLY A 128 -21.12 2.77 18.15
N GLN A 129 -19.87 2.36 18.34
CA GLN A 129 -18.85 3.16 19.00
C GLN A 129 -18.05 4.00 18.00
N ILE A 130 -17.97 5.30 18.23
CA ILE A 130 -17.09 6.22 17.52
C ILE A 130 -15.96 6.64 18.46
N ARG A 131 -14.74 6.68 17.97
CA ARG A 131 -13.54 7.03 18.75
C ARG A 131 -12.78 8.15 18.11
N SER A 132 -12.42 9.17 18.91
CA SER A 132 -11.49 10.23 18.52
C SER A 132 -10.13 9.99 19.17
N GLN A 133 -9.05 10.21 18.42
CA GLN A 133 -7.70 10.09 18.93
C GLN A 133 -6.76 11.07 18.22
N VAL A 134 -5.81 11.64 18.97
CA VAL A 134 -4.71 12.44 18.41
C VAL A 134 -3.46 11.55 18.41
N LEU A 135 -2.82 11.43 17.26
CA LEU A 135 -1.60 10.65 17.07
C LEU A 135 -0.37 11.47 17.48
N GLU A 136 0.80 10.81 17.60
CA GLU A 136 2.05 11.44 18.05
C GLU A 136 2.50 12.63 17.18
N ASP A 137 2.17 12.61 15.90
CA ASP A 137 2.51 13.68 14.96
C ASP A 137 1.52 14.85 14.97
N GLY A 138 0.49 14.80 15.82
CA GLY A 138 -0.61 15.77 15.89
C GLY A 138 -1.76 15.50 14.93
N THR A 139 -1.70 14.44 14.12
CA THR A 139 -2.80 14.00 13.27
C THR A 139 -4.01 13.63 14.12
N LYS A 140 -5.19 14.17 13.79
CA LYS A 140 -6.45 13.79 14.42
C LYS A 140 -7.08 12.65 13.63
N LEU A 141 -7.37 11.58 14.31
CA LEU A 141 -8.03 10.39 13.80
C LEU A 141 -9.41 10.26 14.44
N MET A 142 -10.44 10.16 13.59
CA MET A 142 -11.77 9.74 14.02
C MET A 142 -12.07 8.39 13.40
N VAL A 143 -12.36 7.42 14.24
CA VAL A 143 -12.68 6.04 13.84
C VAL A 143 -14.18 5.83 14.01
N ASN A 144 -14.86 5.48 12.93
CA ASN A 144 -16.29 5.22 12.94
C ASN A 144 -16.61 3.85 13.59
N ALA A 145 -17.86 3.57 13.81
CA ALA A 145 -18.34 2.32 14.39
C ALA A 145 -17.90 1.08 13.61
N ASN A 146 -17.64 -0.02 14.32
CA ASN A 146 -17.27 -1.31 13.76
C ASN A 146 -16.11 -1.23 12.78
N SER A 147 -15.03 -0.54 13.16
CA SER A 147 -13.84 -0.32 12.33
C SER A 147 -12.59 -0.92 12.97
N ASP A 148 -11.67 -1.40 12.14
CA ASP A 148 -10.39 -2.00 12.53
C ASP A 148 -9.27 -1.30 11.76
N ILE A 149 -8.39 -0.62 12.52
CA ILE A 149 -7.29 0.19 11.99
C ILE A 149 -6.00 -0.17 12.71
N GLU A 150 -4.97 -0.39 11.92
CA GLU A 150 -3.60 -0.56 12.41
C GLU A 150 -2.74 0.61 11.94
N ILE A 151 -1.99 1.21 12.85
CA ILE A 151 -1.17 2.39 12.59
C ILE A 151 0.26 2.05 12.94
N THR A 152 1.16 2.26 11.98
CA THR A 152 2.60 2.05 12.15
C THR A 152 3.35 3.23 11.57
N TYR A 153 4.03 3.97 12.42
CA TYR A 153 4.92 5.04 12.01
C TYR A 153 6.36 4.53 11.97
N THR A 154 7.06 4.89 10.91
CA THR A 154 8.50 4.71 10.79
C THR A 154 9.16 6.08 10.59
N ARG A 155 10.47 6.13 10.45
CA ARG A 155 11.14 7.38 10.09
C ARG A 155 10.85 7.84 8.65
N LYS A 156 10.49 6.89 7.76
CA LYS A 156 10.20 7.16 6.33
C LYS A 156 8.75 7.54 6.07
N GLU A 157 7.81 6.89 6.74
CA GLU A 157 6.38 7.06 6.46
C GLU A 157 5.52 6.88 7.70
N ARG A 158 4.31 7.42 7.64
CA ARG A 158 3.24 7.25 8.61
C ARG A 158 2.19 6.35 7.96
N ARG A 159 2.23 5.06 8.25
CA ARG A 159 1.35 4.08 7.61
C ARG A 159 0.15 3.75 8.47
N VAL A 160 -1.01 3.68 7.82
CA VAL A 160 -2.28 3.22 8.38
C VAL A 160 -2.82 2.10 7.49
N ILE A 161 -3.27 1.01 8.10
CA ILE A 161 -3.99 -0.05 7.41
C ILE A 161 -5.44 -0.02 7.88
N LEU A 162 -6.37 0.31 7.00
CA LEU A 162 -7.80 0.23 7.25
C LEU A 162 -8.28 -1.17 6.85
N LYS A 163 -8.37 -2.08 7.83
CA LYS A 163 -8.81 -3.46 7.58
C LYS A 163 -10.29 -3.54 7.33
N GLN A 164 -11.09 -2.76 8.07
CA GLN A 164 -12.55 -2.71 7.98
C GLN A 164 -13.08 -1.35 8.43
N GLY A 165 -14.22 -0.94 7.91
CA GLY A 165 -15.00 0.19 8.41
C GLY A 165 -14.61 1.53 7.77
N GLU A 166 -14.62 2.58 8.58
CA GLU A 166 -14.50 3.97 8.12
C GLU A 166 -13.72 4.81 9.10
N ALA A 167 -12.88 5.69 8.57
CA ALA A 167 -12.17 6.67 9.38
C ALA A 167 -12.00 7.99 8.63
N SER A 168 -11.94 9.08 9.38
CA SER A 168 -11.49 10.38 8.92
C SER A 168 -10.17 10.77 9.56
N PHE A 169 -9.38 11.50 8.80
CA PHE A 169 -8.03 11.91 9.14
C PHE A 169 -7.89 13.41 8.89
N ASP A 170 -7.45 14.14 9.91
CA ASP A 170 -6.96 15.52 9.77
C ASP A 170 -5.45 15.47 9.96
N VAL A 171 -4.73 15.26 8.85
CA VAL A 171 -3.33 14.89 8.85
C VAL A 171 -2.42 16.08 9.05
N ALA A 172 -1.56 16.03 10.06
CA ALA A 172 -0.53 17.02 10.28
C ALA A 172 0.44 17.09 9.08
N LYS A 173 0.70 18.31 8.60
CA LYS A 173 1.53 18.55 7.42
C LYS A 173 2.98 18.14 7.68
N ASN A 174 3.46 17.17 6.93
CA ASN A 174 4.85 16.71 6.96
C ASN A 174 5.23 16.11 5.60
N PRO A 175 5.84 16.89 4.69
CA PRO A 175 6.25 16.44 3.37
C PRO A 175 7.36 15.37 3.39
N ASP A 176 8.23 15.40 4.41
CA ASP A 176 9.37 14.47 4.52
C ASP A 176 8.94 13.07 4.97
N ARG A 177 7.75 12.96 5.61
CA ARG A 177 7.16 11.70 6.06
C ARG A 177 5.72 11.59 5.57
N PRO A 178 5.49 11.05 4.36
CA PRO A 178 4.16 10.88 3.81
C PRO A 178 3.25 10.08 4.75
N PHE A 179 1.97 10.44 4.79
CA PHE A 179 0.93 9.69 5.46
C PHE A 179 0.25 8.78 4.43
N VAL A 180 0.28 7.49 4.66
CA VAL A 180 -0.19 6.48 3.72
C VAL A 180 -1.29 5.65 4.37
N VAL A 181 -2.48 5.63 3.76
CA VAL A 181 -3.57 4.73 4.16
C VAL A 181 -3.69 3.61 3.14
N ASP A 182 -3.56 2.39 3.63
CA ASP A 182 -3.78 1.16 2.88
C ASP A 182 -5.18 0.60 3.21
N SER A 183 -6.06 0.58 2.23
CA SER A 183 -7.41 0.02 2.37
C SER A 183 -7.55 -1.40 1.81
N GLY A 184 -6.47 -1.95 1.26
CA GLY A 184 -6.49 -3.21 0.51
C GLY A 184 -6.91 -3.07 -0.95
N LEU A 185 -7.78 -2.13 -1.30
CA LEU A 185 -8.18 -1.84 -2.68
C LEU A 185 -7.44 -0.63 -3.27
N ALA A 186 -7.07 0.30 -2.42
CA ALA A 186 -6.38 1.52 -2.81
C ALA A 186 -5.33 1.91 -1.76
N ARG A 187 -4.21 2.42 -2.25
CA ARG A 187 -3.18 3.10 -1.47
C ARG A 187 -3.37 4.60 -1.59
N ILE A 188 -3.61 5.25 -0.47
CA ILE A 188 -3.93 6.67 -0.39
C ILE A 188 -2.74 7.37 0.26
N THR A 189 -2.14 8.33 -0.43
CA THR A 189 -0.94 9.06 0.04
C THR A 189 -1.24 10.55 0.14
N VAL A 190 -0.94 11.12 1.31
CA VAL A 190 -1.12 12.55 1.58
C VAL A 190 0.09 13.13 2.34
N LEU A 191 0.26 14.44 2.29
CA LEU A 191 1.32 15.17 2.98
C LEU A 191 0.81 16.07 4.12
N GLY A 192 -0.50 16.35 4.14
CA GLY A 192 -1.17 17.21 5.11
C GLY A 192 -2.54 17.60 4.55
N THR A 193 -3.55 16.80 4.84
CA THR A 193 -4.87 16.81 4.17
C THR A 193 -5.92 16.34 5.15
N ARG A 194 -7.13 16.91 5.08
CA ARG A 194 -8.29 16.37 5.76
C ARG A 194 -9.11 15.54 4.79
N PHE A 195 -9.24 14.25 5.07
CA PHE A 195 -9.94 13.31 4.20
C PHE A 195 -10.55 12.16 5.01
N ALA A 196 -11.50 11.46 4.41
CA ALA A 196 -12.13 10.27 4.96
C ALA A 196 -11.97 9.08 4.01
N VAL A 197 -11.83 7.90 4.59
CA VAL A 197 -11.78 6.63 3.87
C VAL A 197 -12.86 5.72 4.41
N ASN A 198 -13.76 5.28 3.54
CA ASN A 198 -14.84 4.37 3.86
C ASN A 198 -14.65 3.07 3.05
N LYS A 199 -14.34 1.99 3.76
CA LYS A 199 -14.13 0.67 3.16
C LYS A 199 -15.39 -0.16 3.27
N PHE A 200 -15.97 -0.46 2.12
CA PHE A 200 -17.04 -1.43 1.94
C PHE A 200 -16.49 -2.78 1.51
N SER A 201 -17.32 -3.80 1.45
CA SER A 201 -16.95 -5.14 1.00
C SER A 201 -16.50 -5.18 -0.47
N SER A 202 -17.15 -4.39 -1.33
CA SER A 202 -16.93 -4.39 -2.79
C SER A 202 -16.15 -3.19 -3.32
N LYS A 203 -15.95 -2.14 -2.49
CA LYS A 203 -15.35 -0.87 -2.90
C LYS A 203 -14.76 -0.11 -1.72
N VAL A 204 -13.91 0.87 -2.04
CA VAL A 204 -13.46 1.89 -1.08
C VAL A 204 -13.80 3.27 -1.61
N ARG A 205 -14.34 4.13 -0.75
CA ARG A 205 -14.64 5.53 -1.05
C ARG A 205 -13.66 6.44 -0.33
N ILE A 206 -13.12 7.39 -1.05
CA ILE A 206 -12.23 8.42 -0.54
C ILE A 206 -12.90 9.78 -0.75
N SER A 207 -13.03 10.56 0.34
CA SER A 207 -13.62 11.89 0.33
C SER A 207 -12.61 12.89 0.87
N VAL A 208 -12.31 13.95 0.11
CA VAL A 208 -11.32 14.97 0.46
C VAL A 208 -12.05 16.24 0.86
N ASP A 209 -11.91 16.66 2.13
CA ASP A 209 -12.44 17.95 2.61
C ASP A 209 -11.55 19.09 2.11
N HIS A 210 -10.25 19.03 2.43
CA HIS A 210 -9.27 19.96 1.91
C HIS A 210 -7.88 19.34 1.76
N GLY A 211 -7.11 19.85 0.79
CA GLY A 211 -5.77 19.40 0.44
C GLY A 211 -5.72 18.53 -0.80
N VAL A 212 -4.68 17.72 -0.90
CA VAL A 212 -4.45 16.88 -2.06
C VAL A 212 -4.21 15.44 -1.62
N VAL A 213 -4.92 14.53 -2.25
CA VAL A 213 -4.83 13.08 -2.02
C VAL A 213 -4.42 12.39 -3.31
N ARG A 214 -3.34 11.63 -3.27
CA ARG A 214 -2.96 10.73 -4.34
C ARG A 214 -3.46 9.32 -4.02
N VAL A 215 -4.19 8.73 -4.94
CA VAL A 215 -4.76 7.39 -4.80
C VAL A 215 -4.23 6.48 -5.90
N GLU A 216 -3.68 5.35 -5.50
CA GLU A 216 -3.17 4.31 -6.36
C GLU A 216 -3.99 3.03 -6.12
N PRO A 217 -4.54 2.38 -7.16
CA PRO A 217 -5.22 1.10 -6.98
C PRO A 217 -4.20 0.05 -6.51
N GLN A 218 -4.59 -0.75 -5.51
CA GLN A 218 -3.84 -1.93 -5.09
C GLN A 218 -4.52 -3.16 -5.67
N GLN A 219 -3.93 -3.73 -6.70
CA GLN A 219 -4.37 -5.02 -7.20
C GLN A 219 -3.65 -6.13 -6.45
N TYR A 220 -4.33 -6.80 -5.53
CA TYR A 220 -3.86 -8.08 -5.03
C TYR A 220 -4.10 -9.16 -6.08
N LEU A 221 -3.00 -9.63 -6.69
CA LEU A 221 -2.81 -10.99 -7.20
C LEU A 221 -3.88 -11.60 -8.13
N THR A 222 -3.89 -11.20 -9.39
CA THR A 222 -4.25 -12.13 -10.47
C THR A 222 -3.41 -11.93 -11.73
N THR A 223 -2.20 -11.38 -11.65
CA THR A 223 -1.40 -11.02 -12.83
C THR A 223 -0.12 -11.83 -12.99
N GLU A 224 -0.08 -13.08 -12.54
CA GLU A 224 1.01 -13.98 -12.94
C GLU A 224 0.89 -14.49 -14.39
N LEU A 225 -0.22 -14.23 -15.10
CA LEU A 225 -0.46 -14.84 -16.40
C LEU A 225 -0.44 -13.89 -17.62
N THR A 226 -0.34 -12.58 -17.48
CA THR A 226 -0.47 -11.68 -18.65
C THR A 226 0.63 -10.67 -18.87
N GLY A 227 1.67 -10.58 -18.03
CA GLY A 227 2.92 -9.84 -18.35
C GLY A 227 2.80 -8.37 -18.77
N VAL A 228 1.64 -7.72 -18.65
CA VAL A 228 1.44 -6.34 -19.06
C VAL A 228 1.25 -5.46 -17.83
N ASN A 229 2.26 -4.63 -17.56
CA ASN A 229 2.23 -3.64 -16.49
C ASN A 229 1.29 -2.47 -16.86
N ARG A 230 -0.01 -2.62 -16.58
CA ARG A 230 -1.04 -1.58 -16.81
C ARG A 230 -1.21 -0.62 -15.63
N TYR A 231 -0.32 -0.62 -14.66
CA TYR A 231 -0.52 0.03 -13.36
C TYR A 231 -0.29 1.54 -13.33
N ALA A 232 0.40 2.11 -14.30
CA ALA A 232 0.72 3.54 -14.32
C ALA A 232 -0.46 4.44 -14.77
N GLU A 233 -1.49 3.88 -15.41
CA GLU A 233 -2.58 4.67 -16.00
C GLU A 233 -3.73 5.03 -15.05
N HIS A 234 -3.74 4.52 -13.82
CA HIS A 234 -4.90 4.63 -12.92
C HIS A 234 -4.64 5.40 -11.62
N VAL A 235 -3.54 6.15 -11.56
CA VAL A 235 -3.30 7.05 -10.41
C VAL A 235 -4.28 8.20 -10.46
N LEU A 236 -5.11 8.32 -9.42
CA LEU A 236 -6.08 9.40 -9.29
C LEU A 236 -5.59 10.43 -8.28
N THR A 237 -5.61 11.70 -8.65
CA THR A 237 -5.39 12.79 -7.71
C THR A 237 -6.73 13.43 -7.40
N LEU A 238 -7.08 13.46 -6.11
CA LEU A 238 -8.26 14.15 -5.58
C LEU A 238 -7.84 15.44 -4.90
N ARG A 239 -8.66 16.45 -5.04
CA ARG A 239 -8.50 17.80 -4.44
C ARG A 239 -9.66 18.12 -3.54
N ASP A 240 -9.68 19.35 -3.03
CA ASP A 240 -10.72 19.87 -2.15
C ASP A 240 -12.12 19.55 -2.67
N ASN A 241 -12.94 19.02 -1.77
CA ASN A 241 -14.35 18.65 -2.00
C ASN A 241 -14.56 17.59 -3.10
N GLU A 242 -13.55 16.82 -3.48
CA GLU A 242 -13.68 15.72 -4.43
C GLU A 242 -13.87 14.38 -3.71
N VAL A 243 -14.70 13.51 -4.34
CA VAL A 243 -15.01 12.16 -3.86
C VAL A 243 -14.76 11.17 -4.99
N ALA A 244 -14.15 10.03 -4.68
CA ALA A 244 -14.00 8.93 -5.62
C ALA A 244 -14.20 7.57 -4.96
N GLU A 245 -14.61 6.61 -5.76
CA GLU A 245 -14.70 5.19 -5.39
C GLU A 245 -13.72 4.37 -6.24
N PHE A 246 -13.15 3.35 -5.60
CA PHE A 246 -12.35 2.31 -6.22
C PHE A 246 -13.01 0.96 -5.95
N ASN A 247 -13.24 0.18 -6.99
CA ASN A 247 -13.83 -1.15 -6.87
C ASN A 247 -12.78 -2.26 -6.84
N LEU A 248 -13.23 -3.52 -6.65
CA LEU A 248 -12.38 -4.71 -6.62
C LEU A 248 -11.55 -4.92 -7.90
N ASN A 249 -12.00 -4.36 -9.03
CA ASN A 249 -11.30 -4.48 -10.31
C ASN A 249 -10.24 -3.37 -10.52
N GLY A 250 -9.99 -2.53 -9.51
CA GLY A 250 -9.06 -1.40 -9.60
C GLY A 250 -9.59 -0.23 -10.42
N GLN A 251 -10.85 -0.27 -10.85
CA GLN A 251 -11.47 0.85 -11.56
C GLN A 251 -11.87 1.94 -10.58
N SER A 252 -11.63 3.20 -10.96
CA SER A 252 -12.00 4.37 -10.18
C SER A 252 -13.13 5.15 -10.85
N LYS A 253 -14.00 5.73 -10.01
CA LYS A 253 -15.09 6.62 -10.44
C LYS A 253 -15.15 7.83 -9.53
N ARG A 254 -15.08 9.05 -10.09
CA ARG A 254 -15.39 10.28 -9.35
C ARG A 254 -16.90 10.36 -9.12
N LEU A 255 -17.29 10.75 -7.92
CA LEU A 255 -18.69 10.92 -7.54
C LEU A 255 -19.02 12.42 -7.44
N GLN A 256 -20.22 12.78 -7.90
CA GLN A 256 -20.78 14.12 -7.77
C GLN A 256 -21.57 14.21 -6.47
N ARG A 257 -20.85 14.25 -5.34
CA ARG A 257 -21.44 14.36 -4.01
C ARG A 257 -20.54 15.21 -3.09
N PRO A 258 -21.10 15.88 -2.08
CA PRO A 258 -20.31 16.65 -1.13
C PRO A 258 -19.34 15.73 -0.35
N ALA A 259 -18.07 16.12 -0.28
CA ALA A 259 -17.09 15.39 0.54
C ALA A 259 -17.44 15.49 2.04
N ALA A 260 -18.10 16.57 2.45
CA ALA A 260 -18.53 16.81 3.83
C ALA A 260 -19.42 15.69 4.40
N ASP A 261 -20.20 15.01 3.56
CA ASP A 261 -21.07 13.90 4.00
C ASP A 261 -20.29 12.76 4.68
N ALA A 262 -19.05 12.53 4.24
CA ALA A 262 -18.19 11.49 4.81
C ALA A 262 -17.71 11.81 6.24
N PHE A 263 -17.90 13.03 6.72
CA PHE A 263 -17.52 13.44 8.06
C PHE A 263 -18.73 13.54 9.01
N SER A 264 -19.93 13.25 8.52
CA SER A 264 -21.16 13.33 9.31
C SER A 264 -21.16 12.43 10.54
N PHE A 265 -20.49 11.28 10.46
CA PHE A 265 -20.35 10.35 11.59
C PHE A 265 -19.61 10.95 12.80
N GLU A 266 -18.71 11.92 12.58
CA GLU A 266 -18.02 12.65 13.66
C GLU A 266 -19.00 13.31 14.64
N PHE A 267 -20.21 13.63 14.15
CA PHE A 267 -21.31 14.23 14.91
C PHE A 267 -22.42 13.24 15.24
N GLY A 268 -22.15 11.92 15.09
CA GLY A 268 -23.13 10.86 15.32
C GLY A 268 -24.26 10.82 14.31
N THR A 269 -24.03 11.34 13.11
CA THR A 269 -24.99 11.41 12.00
C THR A 269 -24.52 10.49 10.87
N ILE A 270 -25.46 9.82 10.19
CA ILE A 270 -25.23 9.02 9.00
C ILE A 270 -25.89 9.75 7.83
N THR A 271 -25.12 10.05 6.79
CA THR A 271 -25.60 10.67 5.57
C THR A 271 -25.58 9.67 4.42
N PHE A 272 -26.73 9.45 3.83
CA PHE A 272 -26.90 8.72 2.59
C PHE A 272 -27.18 9.72 1.47
N ASP A 273 -26.36 9.75 0.44
CA ASP A 273 -26.58 10.54 -0.75
C ASP A 273 -26.60 9.62 -1.97
N GLN A 274 -27.76 9.45 -2.57
CA GLN A 274 -28.01 8.51 -3.66
C GLN A 274 -27.41 7.11 -3.39
N ALA A 275 -27.54 6.65 -2.14
CA ALA A 275 -26.95 5.41 -1.68
C ALA A 275 -27.77 4.19 -2.14
N GLY A 276 -27.11 3.20 -2.72
CA GLY A 276 -27.74 1.91 -3.03
C GLY A 276 -27.97 1.07 -1.77
N LEU A 277 -28.81 0.02 -1.90
CA LEU A 277 -29.18 -0.82 -0.76
C LEU A 277 -28.00 -1.53 -0.11
N GLU A 278 -26.97 -1.91 -0.87
CA GLU A 278 -25.75 -2.52 -0.34
C GLU A 278 -25.00 -1.53 0.57
N GLU A 279 -24.79 -0.31 0.12
CA GLU A 279 -24.14 0.75 0.89
C GLU A 279 -24.91 1.05 2.18
N ILE A 280 -26.25 1.12 2.08
CA ILE A 280 -27.12 1.32 3.23
C ILE A 280 -27.00 0.17 4.21
N ALA A 281 -27.07 -1.09 3.73
CA ALA A 281 -26.99 -2.27 4.55
C ALA A 281 -25.65 -2.35 5.30
N GLU A 282 -24.53 -2.18 4.61
CA GLU A 282 -23.21 -2.19 5.23
C GLU A 282 -23.01 -1.06 6.24
N THR A 283 -23.48 0.15 5.90
CA THR A 283 -23.38 1.30 6.81
C THR A 283 -24.21 1.10 8.06
N LEU A 284 -25.46 0.66 7.94
CA LEU A 284 -26.34 0.44 9.10
C LEU A 284 -25.83 -0.71 9.99
N SER A 285 -25.20 -1.73 9.41
CA SER A 285 -24.61 -2.85 10.15
C SER A 285 -23.52 -2.43 11.11
N ARG A 286 -22.89 -1.27 10.90
CA ARG A 286 -21.90 -0.73 11.84
C ARG A 286 -22.50 -0.26 13.17
N TYR A 287 -23.79 0.05 13.17
CA TYR A 287 -24.47 0.68 14.31
C TYR A 287 -25.47 -0.25 15.02
N ARG A 288 -25.56 -1.52 14.62
CA ARG A 288 -26.49 -2.47 15.24
C ARG A 288 -25.91 -3.89 15.33
N GLN A 289 -26.34 -4.62 16.37
CA GLN A 289 -25.85 -6.00 16.60
C GLN A 289 -26.34 -6.97 15.53
N LEU A 290 -27.58 -6.82 15.09
CA LEU A 290 -28.15 -7.66 14.04
C LEU A 290 -27.76 -7.09 12.68
N PRO A 291 -26.93 -7.77 11.89
CA PRO A 291 -26.44 -7.25 10.63
C PRO A 291 -27.57 -6.97 9.63
N VAL A 292 -27.36 -5.99 8.78
CA VAL A 292 -28.23 -5.70 7.64
C VAL A 292 -27.57 -6.20 6.37
N THR A 293 -28.32 -6.88 5.55
CA THR A 293 -27.88 -7.37 4.24
C THR A 293 -28.82 -6.85 3.15
N ALA A 294 -28.36 -6.76 1.92
CA ALA A 294 -29.17 -6.34 0.79
C ALA A 294 -29.24 -7.47 -0.24
N GLN A 295 -30.40 -7.66 -0.83
CA GLN A 295 -30.55 -8.51 -1.99
C GLN A 295 -30.21 -7.73 -3.26
N PHE A 296 -29.33 -8.30 -4.08
CA PHE A 296 -29.04 -7.76 -5.39
C PHE A 296 -30.18 -8.00 -6.37
N ASP A 297 -30.67 -6.93 -6.97
CA ASP A 297 -31.53 -7.00 -8.15
C ASP A 297 -31.06 -5.92 -9.14
N THR A 298 -30.34 -6.34 -10.18
CA THR A 298 -29.81 -5.46 -11.21
C THR A 298 -30.88 -4.74 -12.01
N ALA A 299 -32.14 -5.14 -11.89
CA ALA A 299 -33.28 -4.55 -12.60
C ALA A 299 -33.95 -3.40 -11.82
N ASN A 300 -33.67 -3.27 -10.53
CA ASN A 300 -34.33 -2.29 -9.65
C ASN A 300 -33.26 -1.59 -8.77
N ASP A 301 -32.64 -0.58 -9.34
CA ASP A 301 -31.64 0.25 -8.64
C ASP A 301 -32.37 1.23 -7.71
N VAL A 302 -32.51 0.82 -6.44
CA VAL A 302 -33.08 1.69 -5.40
C VAL A 302 -31.96 2.58 -4.89
N SER A 303 -32.14 3.88 -5.04
CA SER A 303 -31.23 4.93 -4.56
C SER A 303 -31.93 5.77 -3.50
N ILE A 304 -31.30 5.98 -2.36
CA ILE A 304 -31.88 6.67 -1.20
C ILE A 304 -30.97 7.82 -0.77
N THR A 305 -31.59 8.98 -0.58
CA THR A 305 -30.94 10.14 0.04
C THR A 305 -31.63 10.40 1.38
N ALA A 306 -30.88 10.34 2.47
CA ALA A 306 -31.39 10.52 3.82
C ALA A 306 -30.25 10.95 4.77
N VAL A 307 -30.64 11.71 5.81
CA VAL A 307 -29.74 12.04 6.93
C VAL A 307 -30.41 11.57 8.22
N ILE A 308 -29.73 10.72 8.96
CA ILE A 308 -30.25 10.15 10.21
C ILE A 308 -29.22 10.28 11.33
N GLN A 309 -29.70 10.34 12.57
CA GLN A 309 -28.80 10.16 13.72
C GLN A 309 -28.54 8.66 13.91
N ALA A 310 -27.29 8.28 14.15
CA ALA A 310 -26.86 6.90 14.31
C ALA A 310 -27.68 6.13 15.38
N LYS A 311 -28.10 6.80 16.45
CA LYS A 311 -28.96 6.22 17.50
C LYS A 311 -30.37 5.84 17.02
N TYR A 312 -30.82 6.34 15.85
CA TYR A 312 -32.14 6.04 15.29
C TYR A 312 -32.11 5.03 14.13
N THR A 313 -31.02 4.27 14.01
CA THR A 313 -30.84 3.26 12.97
C THR A 313 -32.02 2.26 12.91
N GLU A 314 -32.51 1.78 14.05
CA GLU A 314 -33.66 0.84 14.09
C GLU A 314 -34.94 1.48 13.57
N ARG A 315 -35.18 2.71 13.93
CA ARG A 315 -36.33 3.47 13.44
C ARG A 315 -36.28 3.69 11.93
N PHE A 316 -35.10 4.06 11.43
CA PHE A 316 -34.90 4.26 9.99
C PHE A 316 -35.18 2.97 9.20
N ILE A 317 -34.68 1.81 9.68
CA ILE A 317 -34.93 0.51 9.04
C ILE A 317 -36.45 0.21 9.01
N THR A 318 -37.16 0.49 10.08
CA THR A 318 -38.60 0.28 10.17
C THR A 318 -39.39 1.19 9.21
N GLU A 319 -38.95 2.43 9.04
CA GLU A 319 -39.57 3.42 8.17
C GLU A 319 -39.14 3.28 6.68
N LEU A 320 -38.07 2.52 6.40
CA LEU A 320 -37.53 2.36 5.05
C LEU A 320 -38.54 1.92 3.99
N PRO A 321 -39.50 0.97 4.27
CA PRO A 321 -40.54 0.59 3.32
C PRO A 321 -41.57 1.67 2.98
N ILE A 322 -41.60 2.75 3.77
CA ILE A 322 -42.49 3.92 3.57
C ILE A 322 -41.84 4.94 2.66
N ILE A 323 -40.53 5.15 2.83
CA ILE A 323 -39.77 6.20 2.12
C ILE A 323 -39.13 5.71 0.81
N ALA A 324 -39.00 4.40 0.61
CA ALA A 324 -38.39 3.82 -0.56
C ALA A 324 -39.09 2.52 -0.99
N PRO A 325 -39.00 2.13 -2.27
CA PRO A 325 -39.57 0.87 -2.77
C PRO A 325 -38.74 -0.34 -2.30
N VAL A 326 -38.70 -0.56 -0.98
CA VAL A 326 -37.94 -1.62 -0.32
C VAL A 326 -38.87 -2.40 0.58
N LYS A 327 -38.64 -3.71 0.67
CA LYS A 327 -39.21 -4.60 1.68
C LYS A 327 -38.12 -4.94 2.68
N VAL A 328 -38.47 -4.87 3.96
CA VAL A 328 -37.57 -5.26 5.04
C VAL A 328 -38.06 -6.56 5.65
N ASN A 329 -37.21 -7.58 5.64
CA ASN A 329 -37.45 -8.87 6.29
C ASN A 329 -36.40 -9.03 7.40
N THR A 330 -36.85 -9.13 8.65
CA THR A 330 -35.95 -9.37 9.78
C THR A 330 -36.20 -10.78 10.30
N ASP A 331 -35.13 -11.56 10.38
CA ASP A 331 -35.10 -12.85 11.04
C ASP A 331 -34.19 -12.82 12.29
N ARG A 332 -33.88 -14.00 12.86
CA ARG A 332 -33.05 -14.12 14.06
C ARG A 332 -31.56 -13.75 13.80
N ASN A 333 -31.10 -13.81 12.55
CA ASN A 333 -29.68 -13.72 12.20
C ASN A 333 -29.33 -12.43 11.46
N ALA A 334 -30.27 -11.88 10.68
CA ALA A 334 -30.03 -10.68 9.88
C ALA A 334 -31.33 -9.94 9.53
N THR A 335 -31.18 -8.70 9.11
CA THR A 335 -32.25 -7.92 8.45
C THR A 335 -31.92 -7.84 6.97
N LEU A 336 -32.80 -8.35 6.11
CA LEU A 336 -32.63 -8.36 4.66
C LEU A 336 -33.45 -7.22 4.03
N LEU A 337 -32.77 -6.37 3.26
CA LEU A 337 -33.37 -5.32 2.43
C LEU A 337 -33.60 -5.88 1.02
N ILE A 338 -34.84 -5.86 0.55
CA ILE A 338 -35.24 -6.41 -0.74
C ILE A 338 -35.86 -5.29 -1.57
N PRO A 339 -35.35 -4.96 -2.77
CA PRO A 339 -35.99 -4.00 -3.65
C PRO A 339 -37.38 -4.51 -4.07
N LYS A 340 -38.38 -3.63 -3.99
CA LYS A 340 -39.71 -3.92 -4.54
C LYS A 340 -39.67 -3.74 -6.06
N LYS A 341 -40.11 -4.70 -6.85
CA LYS A 341 -40.28 -4.52 -8.29
C LYS A 341 -41.24 -3.34 -8.54
N MET A 342 -40.78 -2.31 -9.20
CA MET A 342 -41.65 -1.29 -9.73
C MET A 342 -42.56 -1.97 -10.75
N GLN A 343 -43.85 -2.12 -10.43
CA GLN A 343 -44.84 -2.43 -11.44
C GLN A 343 -44.84 -1.26 -12.42
N THR A 344 -44.24 -1.44 -13.60
CA THR A 344 -44.48 -0.55 -14.72
C THR A 344 -45.97 -0.62 -15.01
N SER A 345 -46.72 0.37 -14.53
CA SER A 345 -48.10 0.60 -14.92
C SER A 345 -48.09 0.82 -16.43
N ARG A 346 -48.36 -0.26 -17.18
CA ARG A 346 -48.83 -0.11 -18.57
C ARG A 346 -50.16 0.65 -18.45
N LYS A 347 -50.18 1.93 -18.72
CA LYS A 347 -51.40 2.63 -19.08
C LYS A 347 -51.95 1.99 -20.36
N PRO A 348 -53.23 1.69 -20.42
CA PRO A 348 -53.89 1.18 -21.61
C PRO A 348 -53.89 2.19 -22.76
#